data_d55fae969fe75e09dfaf30aa5f773b6a
#
_entry.id   d55fae969fe75e09dfaf30aa5f773b6a
#
_cell.length_a   1.000
_cell.length_b   1.000
_cell.length_c   1.000
_cell.angle_alpha   90.00
_cell.angle_beta   90.00
_cell.angle_gamma   90.00
#
_symmetry.space_group_name_H-M   'P 1'
#
loop_
_entity.id
_entity.type
_entity.pdbx_description
1 polymer ?
#
loop_
_entity_poly.entity_id
_entity_poly.type
_entity_poly.pdbx_seq_one_letter_code
_entity_poly.pdbx_strand_id
1 'polypeptide(L)'
;MKRDFLKLAVPLFCCLFVFSHAAQSYTNESSETVKYQEWKDDTRDRTIPVKFYLPRDMSKPSPLVVFSHGLGGNREAATYLGNYWAEHGYIGVFIQHPGSDESFWRPGFDPRTTNRSQLMGKFRETLMNPAHAVNRGNDVHFVLNQLEKLNASDPALKGKLNLNEVAIAGHSFGSWTALTASGQKFFARDSKGFSSGDQRIKAAIYLSPTPPRKGSDPSQVFGSIAIPGIHFTGTLDQSPVNDTKADERRIAFDNITKSDQYLVILNGADHGVFGGRKRMMAKPEDERFQEVTERVSTAFLDAYLKNDAKAKEWLAQSAPSYVKPFGTYETKKPR
;
A
#
# COMPACT_ATOMS: atom_id res chain seq x y z
N MET A 1 -28.15 19.05 -84.49
CA MET A 1 -28.78 18.97 -83.17
C MET A 1 -27.78 18.45 -82.15
N LYS A 2 -27.09 19.38 -81.48
CA LYS A 2 -26.14 19.05 -80.42
C LYS A 2 -26.86 19.31 -79.09
N ARG A 3 -26.93 18.29 -78.20
CA ARG A 3 -27.45 18.42 -76.84
C ARG A 3 -26.26 18.63 -75.89
N ASP A 4 -26.21 19.79 -75.28
CA ASP A 4 -25.23 20.12 -74.28
C ASP A 4 -25.66 19.48 -72.92
N PHE A 5 -24.80 18.65 -72.34
CA PHE A 5 -24.94 18.14 -71.00
C PHE A 5 -24.20 19.05 -70.00
N LEU A 6 -25.01 19.80 -69.27
CA LEU A 6 -24.53 20.63 -68.17
C LEU A 6 -24.11 19.71 -66.98
N LYS A 7 -22.81 19.63 -66.68
CA LYS A 7 -22.29 18.94 -65.51
C LYS A 7 -22.36 19.86 -64.30
N LEU A 8 -23.26 19.56 -63.38
CA LEU A 8 -23.32 20.17 -62.04
C LEU A 8 -22.18 19.55 -61.21
N ALA A 9 -21.17 20.38 -60.87
CA ALA A 9 -20.14 20.04 -59.89
C ALA A 9 -20.67 20.38 -58.48
N VAL A 10 -20.86 19.38 -57.62
CA VAL A 10 -21.15 19.54 -56.20
C VAL A 10 -19.81 19.61 -55.49
N PRO A 11 -19.48 20.69 -54.73
CA PRO A 11 -18.27 20.70 -53.94
C PRO A 11 -18.44 19.85 -52.69
N LEU A 12 -17.65 18.77 -52.59
CA LEU A 12 -17.50 17.93 -51.40
C LEU A 12 -16.73 18.72 -50.34
N PHE A 13 -17.47 19.32 -49.39
CA PHE A 13 -16.87 19.98 -48.24
C PHE A 13 -16.36 18.91 -47.26
N CYS A 14 -15.08 18.57 -47.38
CA CYS A 14 -14.38 17.64 -46.46
C CYS A 14 -14.05 18.41 -45.18
N CYS A 15 -14.96 18.33 -44.16
CA CYS A 15 -14.65 18.82 -42.84
C CYS A 15 -13.56 17.90 -42.19
N LEU A 16 -12.32 18.31 -42.35
CA LEU A 16 -11.21 17.79 -41.56
C LEU A 16 -11.40 18.26 -40.12
N PHE A 17 -12.01 17.43 -39.26
CA PHE A 17 -11.88 17.57 -37.83
C PHE A 17 -10.44 17.22 -37.44
N VAL A 18 -9.62 18.24 -37.34
CA VAL A 18 -8.31 18.17 -36.70
C VAL A 18 -8.59 18.02 -35.22
N PHE A 19 -8.61 16.80 -34.71
CA PHE A 19 -8.46 16.54 -33.28
C PHE A 19 -7.05 16.97 -32.87
N SER A 20 -6.92 18.21 -32.45
CA SER A 20 -5.75 18.68 -31.71
C SER A 20 -5.71 17.92 -30.41
N HIS A 21 -4.97 16.81 -30.38
CA HIS A 21 -4.49 16.24 -29.13
C HIS A 21 -3.47 17.24 -28.60
N ALA A 22 -3.92 18.17 -27.77
CA ALA A 22 -3.04 18.89 -26.89
C ALA A 22 -2.42 17.80 -25.97
N ALA A 23 -1.19 17.40 -26.30
CA ALA A 23 -0.35 16.70 -25.37
C ALA A 23 -0.17 17.63 -24.17
N GLN A 24 -1.00 17.44 -23.15
CA GLN A 24 -0.86 18.10 -21.88
C GLN A 24 0.45 17.53 -21.31
N SER A 25 1.52 18.31 -21.46
CA SER A 25 2.78 18.06 -20.80
C SER A 25 2.46 18.10 -19.30
N TYR A 26 2.37 16.91 -18.69
CA TYR A 26 2.41 16.78 -17.25
C TYR A 26 3.78 17.28 -16.80
N THR A 27 3.89 18.57 -16.53
CA THR A 27 4.91 19.08 -15.65
C THR A 27 4.60 18.47 -14.29
N ASN A 28 5.44 17.54 -13.85
CA ASN A 28 5.45 16.96 -12.53
C ASN A 28 5.83 18.03 -11.49
N GLU A 29 4.99 19.01 -11.28
CA GLU A 29 4.94 19.75 -10.03
C GLU A 29 4.06 18.88 -9.10
N SER A 30 4.73 18.03 -8.31
CA SER A 30 4.07 17.29 -7.24
C SER A 30 3.35 18.30 -6.35
N SER A 31 2.06 18.23 -6.37
CA SER A 31 1.17 19.15 -5.65
C SER A 31 1.20 18.97 -4.14
N GLU A 32 1.99 18.03 -3.67
CA GLU A 32 2.06 17.61 -2.29
C GLU A 32 3.28 18.16 -1.58
N THR A 33 3.10 18.48 -0.32
CA THR A 33 4.23 18.83 0.54
C THR A 33 4.78 17.55 1.13
N VAL A 34 5.98 17.17 0.70
CA VAL A 34 6.74 16.06 1.30
C VAL A 34 7.59 16.60 2.45
N LYS A 35 7.50 15.95 3.61
CA LYS A 35 8.36 16.25 4.77
C LYS A 35 9.08 15.00 5.24
N TYR A 36 10.32 15.15 5.68
CA TYR A 36 11.14 14.11 6.26
C TYR A 36 11.36 14.39 7.74
N GLN A 37 11.23 13.35 8.55
CA GLN A 37 11.47 13.38 9.99
C GLN A 37 12.34 12.20 10.38
N GLU A 38 13.10 12.37 11.45
CA GLU A 38 13.88 11.31 12.08
C GLU A 38 13.63 11.37 13.59
N TRP A 39 12.98 10.36 14.13
CA TRP A 39 12.58 10.34 15.53
C TRP A 39 13.40 9.34 16.33
N LYS A 40 14.06 9.82 17.36
CA LYS A 40 14.81 8.99 18.29
C LYS A 40 13.85 8.34 19.29
N ASP A 41 13.85 7.01 19.31
CA ASP A 41 13.27 6.22 20.39
C ASP A 41 14.38 5.87 21.39
N ASP A 42 14.47 6.69 22.43
CA ASP A 42 15.53 6.54 23.45
C ASP A 42 15.38 5.25 24.26
N THR A 43 14.16 4.71 24.36
CA THR A 43 13.93 3.46 25.12
C THR A 43 14.52 2.23 24.43
N ARG A 44 14.64 2.27 23.10
CA ARG A 44 15.16 1.18 22.27
C ARG A 44 16.48 1.54 21.59
N ASP A 45 17.04 2.74 21.88
CA ASP A 45 18.21 3.32 21.20
C ASP A 45 18.12 3.21 19.66
N ARG A 46 17.00 3.72 19.12
CA ARG A 46 16.62 3.47 17.73
C ARG A 46 16.09 4.74 17.07
N THR A 47 16.68 5.15 15.95
CA THR A 47 16.18 6.28 15.16
C THR A 47 15.27 5.77 14.06
N ILE A 48 14.05 6.27 13.99
CA ILE A 48 13.02 5.88 13.03
C ILE A 48 12.86 6.99 11.99
N PRO A 49 13.37 6.80 10.76
CA PRO A 49 13.13 7.74 9.67
C PRO A 49 11.69 7.62 9.16
N VAL A 50 11.05 8.75 8.94
CA VAL A 50 9.67 8.86 8.47
C VAL A 50 9.59 9.85 7.32
N LYS A 51 8.74 9.55 6.34
CA LYS A 51 8.37 10.47 5.25
C LYS A 51 6.89 10.75 5.32
N PHE A 52 6.53 12.02 5.26
CA PHE A 52 5.15 12.47 5.16
C PHE A 52 4.81 12.84 3.73
N TYR A 53 3.61 12.45 3.31
CA TYR A 53 2.91 12.98 2.17
C TYR A 53 1.72 13.77 2.70
N LEU A 54 1.72 15.09 2.52
CA LEU A 54 0.72 15.99 3.10
C LEU A 54 -0.22 16.49 2.00
N PRO A 55 -1.55 16.45 2.22
CA PRO A 55 -2.49 17.02 1.28
C PRO A 55 -2.28 18.54 1.16
N ARG A 56 -2.64 19.10 0.01
CA ARG A 56 -2.56 20.55 -0.23
C ARG A 56 -3.44 21.34 0.73
N ASP A 57 -4.65 20.86 0.93
CA ASP A 57 -5.61 21.48 1.85
C ASP A 57 -5.60 20.74 3.19
N MET A 58 -5.08 21.41 4.19
CA MET A 58 -5.10 21.00 5.60
C MET A 58 -5.91 21.98 6.45
N SER A 59 -6.94 22.61 5.89
CA SER A 59 -7.85 23.50 6.64
C SER A 59 -8.65 22.75 7.72
N LYS A 60 -8.86 21.44 7.51
CA LYS A 60 -9.47 20.51 8.48
C LYS A 60 -8.47 19.39 8.83
N PRO A 61 -8.65 18.72 9.98
CA PRO A 61 -7.86 17.54 10.31
C PRO A 61 -8.04 16.45 9.26
N SER A 62 -6.94 15.91 8.73
CA SER A 62 -6.93 14.87 7.71
C SER A 62 -6.73 13.49 8.30
N PRO A 63 -7.40 12.44 7.81
CA PRO A 63 -7.14 11.05 8.19
C PRO A 63 -5.74 10.61 7.78
N LEU A 64 -5.21 9.59 8.48
CA LEU A 64 -3.84 9.14 8.30
C LEU A 64 -3.77 7.74 7.72
N VAL A 65 -2.77 7.50 6.88
CA VAL A 65 -2.37 6.16 6.44
C VAL A 65 -0.90 5.95 6.79
N VAL A 66 -0.65 5.10 7.78
CA VAL A 66 0.71 4.69 8.16
C VAL A 66 1.15 3.55 7.24
N PHE A 67 2.29 3.71 6.55
CA PHE A 67 2.78 2.73 5.58
C PHE A 67 4.09 2.08 6.03
N SER A 68 4.16 0.74 5.93
CA SER A 68 5.34 -0.08 6.24
C SER A 68 5.88 -0.73 4.96
N HIS A 69 7.16 -0.50 4.64
CA HIS A 69 7.83 -1.04 3.46
C HIS A 69 8.15 -2.53 3.55
N GLY A 70 8.37 -3.19 2.40
CA GLY A 70 8.87 -4.56 2.31
C GLY A 70 10.29 -4.73 2.86
N LEU A 71 10.75 -5.98 2.98
CA LEU A 71 12.11 -6.29 3.43
C LEU A 71 13.15 -5.63 2.51
N GLY A 72 14.12 -4.95 3.07
CA GLY A 72 15.18 -4.26 2.34
C GLY A 72 14.74 -2.98 1.63
N GLY A 73 13.48 -2.52 1.86
CA GLY A 73 12.98 -1.24 1.36
C GLY A 73 13.35 -0.05 2.24
N ASN A 74 12.69 1.07 2.02
CA ASN A 74 12.86 2.29 2.79
C ASN A 74 11.58 3.14 2.77
N ARG A 75 11.59 4.33 3.36
CA ARG A 75 10.46 5.28 3.36
C ARG A 75 10.05 5.84 1.99
N GLU A 76 10.81 5.55 0.92
CA GLU A 76 10.47 5.89 -0.46
C GLU A 76 9.67 4.80 -1.18
N ALA A 77 9.43 3.65 -0.54
CA ALA A 77 8.65 2.58 -1.13
C ALA A 77 7.20 3.00 -1.34
N ALA A 78 6.57 2.51 -2.42
CA ALA A 78 5.18 2.80 -2.77
C ALA A 78 4.82 4.30 -2.83
N THR A 79 5.76 5.13 -3.33
CA THR A 79 5.58 6.59 -3.51
C THR A 79 4.30 6.92 -4.28
N TYR A 80 3.90 6.07 -5.24
CA TYR A 80 2.66 6.23 -6.00
C TYR A 80 1.43 6.30 -5.08
N LEU A 81 1.34 5.43 -4.04
CA LEU A 81 0.26 5.47 -3.06
C LEU A 81 0.33 6.70 -2.16
N GLY A 82 1.54 7.08 -1.71
CA GLY A 82 1.72 8.26 -0.87
C GLY A 82 1.19 9.51 -1.56
N ASN A 83 1.57 9.71 -2.81
CA ASN A 83 1.13 10.81 -3.65
C ASN A 83 -0.39 10.77 -3.84
N TYR A 84 -0.89 9.64 -4.33
CA TYR A 84 -2.32 9.50 -4.62
C TYR A 84 -3.21 9.72 -3.39
N TRP A 85 -2.84 9.16 -2.23
CA TRP A 85 -3.59 9.37 -0.99
C TRP A 85 -3.55 10.84 -0.54
N ALA A 86 -2.39 11.53 -0.67
CA ALA A 86 -2.29 12.95 -0.33
C ALA A 86 -3.16 13.82 -1.25
N GLU A 87 -3.20 13.54 -2.55
CA GLU A 87 -4.13 14.20 -3.50
C GLU A 87 -5.60 14.02 -3.13
N HIS A 88 -5.93 12.93 -2.42
CA HIS A 88 -7.29 12.60 -1.94
C HIS A 88 -7.54 12.98 -0.48
N GLY A 89 -6.66 13.82 0.11
CA GLY A 89 -6.85 14.41 1.43
C GLY A 89 -6.44 13.52 2.61
N TYR A 90 -5.59 12.53 2.39
CA TYR A 90 -4.99 11.70 3.44
C TYR A 90 -3.57 12.15 3.75
N ILE A 91 -3.16 12.07 5.00
CA ILE A 91 -1.76 12.20 5.37
C ILE A 91 -1.11 10.82 5.30
N GLY A 92 -0.19 10.63 4.34
CA GLY A 92 0.65 9.43 4.28
C GLY A 92 1.83 9.54 5.26
N VAL A 93 2.04 8.52 6.10
CA VAL A 93 3.13 8.45 7.08
C VAL A 93 3.94 7.19 6.82
N PHE A 94 5.02 7.31 6.07
CA PHE A 94 5.82 6.20 5.56
C PHE A 94 7.02 5.94 6.46
N ILE A 95 6.99 4.81 7.18
CA ILE A 95 8.01 4.44 8.17
C ILE A 95 9.15 3.69 7.48
N GLN A 96 10.40 4.03 7.80
CA GLN A 96 11.55 3.19 7.53
C GLN A 96 11.92 2.41 8.79
N HIS A 97 12.15 1.09 8.64
CA HIS A 97 12.43 0.17 9.76
C HIS A 97 13.90 -0.22 9.79
N PRO A 98 14.78 0.46 10.56
CA PRO A 98 16.21 0.16 10.62
C PRO A 98 16.50 -1.31 10.96
N GLY A 99 17.50 -1.87 10.29
CA GLY A 99 17.91 -3.27 10.41
C GLY A 99 17.17 -4.25 9.49
N SER A 100 15.94 -3.89 9.02
CA SER A 100 15.22 -4.63 7.99
C SER A 100 14.93 -3.77 6.74
N ASP A 101 15.53 -2.61 6.68
CA ASP A 101 15.52 -1.66 5.58
C ASP A 101 16.72 -1.86 4.64
N GLU A 102 16.93 -0.94 3.71
CA GLU A 102 18.05 -1.02 2.74
C GLU A 102 19.44 -1.00 3.38
N SER A 103 19.59 -0.62 4.65
CA SER A 103 20.88 -0.48 5.32
C SER A 103 21.65 -1.81 5.46
N PHE A 104 20.95 -2.97 5.50
CA PHE A 104 21.61 -4.26 5.65
C PHE A 104 22.24 -4.79 4.35
N TRP A 105 21.79 -4.29 3.19
CA TRP A 105 22.24 -4.83 1.90
C TRP A 105 22.85 -3.78 0.96
N ARG A 106 22.44 -2.51 1.06
CA ARG A 106 22.84 -1.43 0.15
C ARG A 106 24.31 -0.99 0.27
N PRO A 107 24.91 -0.94 1.48
CA PRO A 107 26.34 -0.63 1.59
C PRO A 107 27.19 -1.67 0.85
N GLY A 108 28.00 -1.18 -0.10
CA GLY A 108 28.85 -2.06 -0.94
C GLY A 108 28.11 -2.85 -2.02
N PHE A 109 26.82 -2.60 -2.24
CA PHE A 109 26.07 -3.22 -3.34
C PHE A 109 26.48 -2.59 -4.69
N ASP A 110 26.99 -3.43 -5.59
CA ASP A 110 27.19 -3.14 -7.00
C ASP A 110 26.46 -4.20 -7.84
N PRO A 111 25.48 -3.83 -8.68
CA PRO A 111 24.71 -4.79 -9.47
C PRO A 111 25.55 -5.61 -10.44
N ARG A 112 26.78 -5.18 -10.76
CA ARG A 112 27.69 -5.87 -11.69
C ARG A 112 28.54 -6.93 -10.99
N THR A 113 28.87 -6.72 -9.71
CA THR A 113 29.83 -7.54 -8.96
C THR A 113 29.21 -8.28 -7.79
N THR A 114 28.07 -7.83 -7.27
CA THR A 114 27.41 -8.45 -6.12
C THR A 114 26.90 -9.85 -6.47
N ASN A 115 27.34 -10.86 -5.74
CA ASN A 115 26.84 -12.23 -5.90
C ASN A 115 25.37 -12.29 -5.43
N ARG A 116 24.47 -12.60 -6.39
CA ARG A 116 23.04 -12.68 -6.14
C ARG A 116 22.65 -13.70 -5.07
N SER A 117 23.32 -14.85 -5.02
CA SER A 117 23.03 -15.90 -4.03
C SER A 117 23.38 -15.43 -2.62
N GLN A 118 24.54 -14.77 -2.44
CA GLN A 118 24.94 -14.19 -1.17
C GLN A 118 23.99 -13.08 -0.73
N LEU A 119 23.57 -12.23 -1.66
CA LEU A 119 22.57 -11.19 -1.38
C LEU A 119 21.25 -11.81 -0.90
N MET A 120 20.75 -12.82 -1.59
CA MET A 120 19.53 -13.53 -1.18
C MET A 120 19.69 -14.25 0.15
N GLY A 121 20.88 -14.73 0.48
CA GLY A 121 21.23 -15.27 1.81
C GLY A 121 21.02 -14.23 2.90
N LYS A 122 21.54 -13.00 2.73
CA LYS A 122 21.33 -11.89 3.68
C LYS A 122 19.84 -11.53 3.85
N PHE A 123 19.07 -11.51 2.76
CA PHE A 123 17.63 -11.26 2.84
C PHE A 123 16.90 -12.34 3.66
N ARG A 124 17.24 -13.62 3.45
CA ARG A 124 16.66 -14.74 4.23
C ARG A 124 17.04 -14.65 5.70
N GLU A 125 18.30 -14.41 6.02
CA GLU A 125 18.77 -14.23 7.39
C GLU A 125 18.03 -13.10 8.09
N THR A 126 17.94 -11.93 7.46
CA THR A 126 17.20 -10.78 7.99
C THR A 126 15.71 -11.10 8.21
N LEU A 127 15.08 -11.78 7.25
CA LEU A 127 13.66 -12.17 7.35
C LEU A 127 13.41 -13.15 8.50
N MET A 128 14.35 -14.06 8.74
CA MET A 128 14.24 -15.10 9.78
C MET A 128 14.61 -14.60 11.18
N ASN A 129 15.18 -13.42 11.31
CA ASN A 129 15.49 -12.83 12.60
C ASN A 129 14.22 -12.25 13.26
N PRO A 130 13.74 -12.84 14.37
CA PRO A 130 12.48 -12.41 14.99
C PRO A 130 12.57 -10.99 15.58
N ALA A 131 13.76 -10.50 15.90
CA ALA A 131 13.94 -9.15 16.40
C ALA A 131 13.47 -8.09 15.40
N HIS A 132 13.65 -8.32 14.09
CA HIS A 132 13.15 -7.37 13.08
C HIS A 132 11.62 -7.32 13.04
N ALA A 133 10.95 -8.46 13.21
CA ALA A 133 9.52 -8.52 13.28
C ALA A 133 8.98 -7.74 14.51
N VAL A 134 9.55 -7.99 15.69
CA VAL A 134 9.20 -7.28 16.93
C VAL A 134 9.47 -5.77 16.80
N ASN A 135 10.64 -5.41 16.28
CA ASN A 135 11.01 -4.00 16.11
C ASN A 135 10.03 -3.27 15.19
N ARG A 136 9.59 -3.88 14.08
CA ARG A 136 8.62 -3.27 13.17
C ARG A 136 7.28 -2.98 13.84
N GLY A 137 6.76 -3.90 14.64
CA GLY A 137 5.55 -3.67 15.44
C GLY A 137 5.73 -2.50 16.41
N ASN A 138 6.83 -2.49 17.17
CA ASN A 138 7.14 -1.40 18.10
C ASN A 138 7.39 -0.07 17.40
N ASP A 139 7.98 -0.06 16.19
CA ASP A 139 8.16 1.16 15.40
C ASP A 139 6.81 1.79 15.01
N VAL A 140 5.79 0.97 14.68
CA VAL A 140 4.43 1.46 14.42
C VAL A 140 3.84 2.13 15.66
N HIS A 141 3.88 1.47 16.83
CA HIS A 141 3.40 2.06 18.09
C HIS A 141 4.11 3.35 18.43
N PHE A 142 5.44 3.37 18.29
CA PHE A 142 6.25 4.56 18.54
C PHE A 142 5.85 5.72 17.61
N VAL A 143 5.70 5.45 16.31
CA VAL A 143 5.30 6.46 15.32
C VAL A 143 3.92 7.02 15.65
N LEU A 144 2.95 6.18 16.01
CA LEU A 144 1.62 6.64 16.42
C LEU A 144 1.69 7.55 17.67
N ASN A 145 2.55 7.24 18.63
CA ASN A 145 2.78 8.10 19.80
C ASN A 145 3.42 9.45 19.42
N GLN A 146 4.34 9.46 18.43
CA GLN A 146 4.91 10.71 17.93
C GLN A 146 3.89 11.55 17.18
N LEU A 147 2.99 10.94 16.41
CA LEU A 147 1.89 11.64 15.72
C LEU A 147 0.95 12.35 16.73
N GLU A 148 0.65 11.72 17.86
CA GLU A 148 -0.11 12.36 18.94
C GLU A 148 0.61 13.61 19.48
N LYS A 149 1.91 13.53 19.73
CA LYS A 149 2.72 14.66 20.17
C LYS A 149 2.74 15.79 19.13
N LEU A 150 2.93 15.45 17.84
CA LEU A 150 2.90 16.44 16.76
C LEU A 150 1.53 17.12 16.68
N ASN A 151 0.45 16.35 16.76
CA ASN A 151 -0.91 16.92 16.73
C ASN A 151 -1.22 17.83 17.92
N ALA A 152 -0.54 17.62 19.04
CA ALA A 152 -0.71 18.45 20.23
C ALA A 152 0.10 19.76 20.18
N SER A 153 1.32 19.75 19.62
CA SER A 153 2.29 20.83 19.85
C SER A 153 3.13 21.27 18.64
N ASP A 154 3.17 20.52 17.53
CA ASP A 154 3.99 20.90 16.36
C ASP A 154 3.43 22.16 15.68
N PRO A 155 4.24 23.19 15.39
CA PRO A 155 3.76 24.44 14.80
C PRO A 155 3.02 24.27 13.46
N ALA A 156 3.36 23.25 12.67
CA ALA A 156 2.78 23.01 11.35
C ALA A 156 1.63 21.99 11.36
N LEU A 157 1.64 21.02 12.30
CA LEU A 157 0.74 19.87 12.32
C LEU A 157 -0.26 19.87 13.48
N LYS A 158 -0.15 20.83 14.42
CA LYS A 158 -1.07 20.94 15.56
C LYS A 158 -2.53 21.02 15.10
N GLY A 159 -3.34 20.05 15.56
CA GLY A 159 -4.76 19.96 15.22
C GLY A 159 -5.05 19.59 13.76
N LYS A 160 -4.03 19.15 12.99
CA LYS A 160 -4.18 18.79 11.58
C LYS A 160 -4.30 17.29 11.34
N LEU A 161 -3.97 16.46 12.33
CA LEU A 161 -4.01 15.01 12.25
C LEU A 161 -5.31 14.48 12.84
N ASN A 162 -6.15 13.82 12.04
CA ASN A 162 -7.33 13.14 12.59
C ASN A 162 -6.92 11.76 13.15
N LEU A 163 -6.51 11.75 14.40
CA LEU A 163 -6.03 10.54 15.10
C LEU A 163 -7.14 9.50 15.38
N ASN A 164 -8.41 9.83 15.13
CA ASN A 164 -9.53 8.89 15.20
C ASN A 164 -9.73 8.12 13.88
N GLU A 165 -9.09 8.54 12.81
CA GLU A 165 -9.20 8.00 11.46
C GLU A 165 -7.81 7.57 10.95
N VAL A 166 -7.26 6.51 11.53
CA VAL A 166 -5.93 5.98 11.19
C VAL A 166 -6.07 4.62 10.51
N ALA A 167 -5.49 4.47 9.33
CA ALA A 167 -5.27 3.18 8.69
C ALA A 167 -3.80 2.78 8.75
N ILE A 168 -3.57 1.47 8.69
CA ILE A 168 -2.25 0.88 8.46
C ILE A 168 -2.20 0.26 7.06
N ALA A 169 -1.11 0.47 6.34
CA ALA A 169 -0.85 -0.15 5.05
C ALA A 169 0.56 -0.75 5.04
N GLY A 170 0.78 -1.76 4.22
CA GLY A 170 2.13 -2.29 4.08
C GLY A 170 2.27 -3.31 2.95
N HIS A 171 3.49 -3.40 2.42
CA HIS A 171 3.84 -4.31 1.34
C HIS A 171 4.76 -5.43 1.83
N SER A 172 4.46 -6.69 1.49
CA SER A 172 5.33 -7.85 1.78
C SER A 172 5.61 -7.98 3.28
N PHE A 173 6.85 -7.87 3.74
CA PHE A 173 7.17 -7.81 5.17
C PHE A 173 6.49 -6.63 5.88
N GLY A 174 6.22 -5.53 5.17
CA GLY A 174 5.38 -4.44 5.67
C GLY A 174 3.90 -4.84 5.79
N SER A 175 3.39 -5.72 4.93
CA SER A 175 2.04 -6.28 5.10
C SER A 175 1.96 -7.18 6.34
N TRP A 176 3.01 -7.94 6.64
CA TRP A 176 3.12 -8.65 7.92
C TRP A 176 3.07 -7.67 9.11
N THR A 177 3.78 -6.53 9.01
CA THR A 177 3.72 -5.46 10.02
C THR A 177 2.30 -4.89 10.15
N ALA A 178 1.60 -4.66 9.04
CA ALA A 178 0.22 -4.21 9.04
C ALA A 178 -0.73 -5.24 9.67
N LEU A 179 -0.61 -6.53 9.36
CA LEU A 179 -1.36 -7.62 9.99
C LEU A 179 -1.13 -7.67 11.51
N THR A 180 0.14 -7.49 11.93
CA THR A 180 0.53 -7.43 13.34
C THR A 180 -0.15 -6.27 14.06
N ALA A 181 -0.07 -5.08 13.50
CA ALA A 181 -0.68 -3.87 14.06
C ALA A 181 -2.23 -3.92 14.04
N SER A 182 -2.81 -4.72 13.12
CA SER A 182 -4.25 -5.00 13.07
C SER A 182 -4.74 -6.02 14.09
N GLY A 183 -3.82 -6.69 14.80
CA GLY A 183 -4.20 -7.66 15.84
C GLY A 183 -3.93 -9.13 15.51
N GLN A 184 -3.09 -9.44 14.50
CA GLN A 184 -2.59 -10.79 14.27
C GLN A 184 -2.01 -11.38 15.56
N LYS A 185 -2.29 -12.66 15.82
CA LYS A 185 -1.73 -13.38 16.98
C LYS A 185 -0.45 -14.13 16.63
N PHE A 186 0.43 -14.19 17.61
CA PHE A 186 1.66 -14.98 17.60
C PHE A 186 1.59 -16.04 18.67
N PHE A 187 2.02 -17.25 18.35
CA PHE A 187 2.05 -18.38 19.25
C PHE A 187 3.51 -18.78 19.48
N ALA A 188 4.00 -18.60 20.72
CA ALA A 188 5.18 -19.30 21.18
C ALA A 188 4.79 -20.72 21.59
N ARG A 189 5.76 -21.65 21.70
CA ARG A 189 5.51 -22.98 22.24
C ARG A 189 4.77 -22.84 23.58
N ASP A 190 3.65 -23.52 23.73
CA ASP A 190 2.84 -23.59 24.98
C ASP A 190 2.21 -22.27 25.43
N SER A 191 1.99 -21.29 24.51
CA SER A 191 1.35 -20.03 24.85
C SER A 191 -0.08 -19.92 24.32
N LYS A 192 -0.92 -19.12 25.03
CA LYS A 192 -2.29 -18.76 24.57
C LYS A 192 -2.27 -17.82 23.35
N GLY A 193 -1.10 -17.52 22.81
CA GLY A 193 -0.90 -16.51 21.79
C GLY A 193 -0.98 -15.09 22.36
N PHE A 194 -0.18 -14.18 21.80
CA PHE A 194 -0.21 -12.76 22.11
C PHE A 194 -0.42 -11.96 20.81
N SER A 195 -0.92 -10.73 20.93
CA SER A 195 -1.08 -9.80 19.84
C SER A 195 -0.50 -8.45 20.25
N SER A 196 0.10 -7.75 19.29
CA SER A 196 0.54 -6.36 19.44
C SER A 196 -0.27 -5.42 18.55
N GLY A 197 -1.57 -5.67 18.42
CA GLY A 197 -2.49 -4.78 17.72
C GLY A 197 -2.60 -3.42 18.41
N ASP A 198 -2.79 -2.35 17.62
CA ASP A 198 -2.99 -0.99 18.12
C ASP A 198 -4.43 -0.55 17.86
N GLN A 199 -5.16 -0.22 18.92
CA GLN A 199 -6.59 0.14 18.85
C GLN A 199 -6.85 1.48 18.13
N ARG A 200 -5.84 2.30 17.92
CA ARG A 200 -5.92 3.53 17.13
C ARG A 200 -6.14 3.23 15.64
N ILE A 201 -5.72 2.06 15.18
CA ILE A 201 -5.88 1.63 13.79
C ILE A 201 -7.32 1.17 13.55
N LYS A 202 -7.99 1.76 12.55
CA LYS A 202 -9.40 1.54 12.22
C LYS A 202 -9.62 0.76 10.93
N ALA A 203 -8.64 0.74 10.02
CA ALA A 203 -8.71 0.02 8.75
C ALA A 203 -7.31 -0.42 8.31
N ALA A 204 -7.22 -1.42 7.45
CA ALA A 204 -5.92 -1.93 7.00
C ALA A 204 -5.88 -2.24 5.51
N ILE A 205 -4.73 -1.98 4.88
CA ILE A 205 -4.42 -2.29 3.49
C ILE A 205 -3.21 -3.24 3.45
N TYR A 206 -3.42 -4.45 2.96
CA TYR A 206 -2.42 -5.50 2.91
C TYR A 206 -1.99 -5.74 1.46
N LEU A 207 -0.80 -5.28 1.08
CA LEU A 207 -0.22 -5.46 -0.25
C LEU A 207 0.72 -6.66 -0.22
N SER A 208 0.48 -7.65 -1.04
CA SER A 208 1.19 -8.95 -1.01
C SER A 208 1.17 -9.59 0.40
N PRO A 209 -0.02 -9.89 0.97
CA PRO A 209 -0.15 -10.35 2.34
C PRO A 209 0.72 -11.56 2.65
N THR A 210 1.37 -11.55 3.79
CA THR A 210 2.26 -12.64 4.22
C THR A 210 1.43 -13.76 4.86
N PRO A 211 1.53 -15.02 4.40
CA PRO A 211 0.87 -16.14 5.06
C PRO A 211 1.43 -16.36 6.47
N PRO A 212 0.72 -17.08 7.33
CA PRO A 212 1.21 -17.39 8.66
C PRO A 212 2.43 -18.33 8.57
N ARG A 213 3.16 -18.45 9.66
CA ARG A 213 4.29 -19.38 9.71
C ARG A 213 3.81 -20.80 9.38
N LYS A 214 4.59 -21.51 8.57
CA LYS A 214 4.27 -22.90 8.18
C LYS A 214 4.02 -23.78 9.42
N GLY A 215 2.89 -24.50 9.42
CA GLY A 215 2.44 -25.32 10.54
C GLY A 215 1.58 -24.57 11.59
N SER A 216 1.39 -23.25 11.45
CA SER A 216 0.40 -22.52 12.27
C SER A 216 -1.00 -22.66 11.67
N ASP A 217 -2.02 -22.67 12.56
CA ASP A 217 -3.42 -22.61 12.15
C ASP A 217 -3.78 -21.16 11.75
N PRO A 218 -4.11 -20.89 10.47
CA PRO A 218 -4.41 -19.53 10.01
C PRO A 218 -5.61 -18.91 10.74
N SER A 219 -6.61 -19.70 11.14
CA SER A 219 -7.79 -19.20 11.83
C SER A 219 -7.45 -18.66 13.23
N GLN A 220 -6.50 -19.28 13.92
CA GLN A 220 -5.99 -18.79 15.20
C GLN A 220 -5.11 -17.55 15.03
N VAL A 221 -4.30 -17.51 13.96
CA VAL A 221 -3.40 -16.39 13.68
C VAL A 221 -4.17 -15.13 13.32
N PHE A 222 -5.13 -15.21 12.42
CA PHE A 222 -5.83 -14.04 11.86
C PHE A 222 -7.22 -13.79 12.44
N GLY A 223 -7.85 -14.78 13.08
CA GLY A 223 -9.22 -14.69 13.58
C GLY A 223 -9.44 -13.68 14.70
N SER A 224 -8.39 -13.07 15.26
CA SER A 224 -8.49 -11.97 16.21
C SER A 224 -8.63 -10.60 15.57
N ILE A 225 -8.27 -10.43 14.30
CA ILE A 225 -8.36 -9.17 13.58
C ILE A 225 -9.83 -8.81 13.40
N ALA A 226 -10.23 -7.63 13.92
CA ALA A 226 -11.62 -7.17 13.96
C ALA A 226 -11.84 -5.82 13.24
N ILE A 227 -10.84 -5.34 12.51
CA ILE A 227 -10.93 -4.12 11.69
C ILE A 227 -11.13 -4.47 10.22
N PRO A 228 -11.82 -3.62 9.43
CA PRO A 228 -11.94 -3.80 8.00
C PRO A 228 -10.58 -3.87 7.31
N GLY A 229 -10.47 -4.74 6.30
CA GLY A 229 -9.23 -4.94 5.58
C GLY A 229 -9.42 -5.11 4.08
N ILE A 230 -8.48 -4.57 3.29
CA ILE A 230 -8.39 -4.84 1.87
C ILE A 230 -7.03 -5.44 1.53
N HIS A 231 -7.06 -6.52 0.75
CA HIS A 231 -5.90 -7.31 0.37
C HIS A 231 -5.66 -7.16 -1.14
N PHE A 232 -4.42 -6.84 -1.53
CA PHE A 232 -4.01 -6.80 -2.93
C PHE A 232 -2.91 -7.83 -3.15
N THR A 233 -3.06 -8.63 -4.19
CA THR A 233 -2.05 -9.57 -4.66
C THR A 233 -2.15 -9.75 -6.17
N GLY A 234 -1.27 -10.55 -6.75
CA GLY A 234 -1.29 -10.85 -8.17
C GLY A 234 -1.08 -12.33 -8.45
N THR A 235 -1.45 -12.77 -9.65
CA THR A 235 -1.27 -14.19 -10.04
C THR A 235 0.20 -14.62 -10.16
N LEU A 236 1.13 -13.65 -10.22
CA LEU A 236 2.58 -13.88 -10.23
C LEU A 236 3.28 -13.39 -8.96
N ASP A 237 2.52 -13.15 -7.87
CA ASP A 237 3.02 -12.59 -6.61
C ASP A 237 3.67 -13.65 -5.70
N GLN A 238 4.59 -14.42 -6.22
CA GLN A 238 5.45 -15.29 -5.41
C GLN A 238 6.56 -14.47 -4.71
N SER A 239 6.96 -14.91 -3.53
CA SER A 239 8.04 -14.25 -2.82
C SER A 239 9.39 -14.43 -3.52
N PRO A 240 10.18 -13.36 -3.68
CA PRO A 240 11.55 -13.49 -4.18
C PRO A 240 12.55 -14.01 -3.12
N VAL A 241 12.15 -14.08 -1.84
CA VAL A 241 13.07 -14.33 -0.71
C VAL A 241 12.81 -15.68 -0.04
N ASN A 242 11.56 -16.13 0.00
CA ASN A 242 11.15 -17.40 0.60
C ASN A 242 10.19 -18.17 -0.33
N ASP A 243 9.69 -19.32 0.12
CA ASP A 243 8.86 -20.23 -0.69
C ASP A 243 7.37 -19.84 -0.76
N THR A 244 6.98 -18.61 -0.32
CA THR A 244 5.59 -18.17 -0.40
C THR A 244 5.12 -18.08 -1.85
N LYS A 245 4.06 -18.79 -2.16
CA LYS A 245 3.42 -18.81 -3.48
C LYS A 245 2.37 -17.71 -3.60
N ALA A 246 1.99 -17.37 -4.83
CA ALA A 246 0.99 -16.35 -5.11
C ALA A 246 -0.40 -16.71 -4.52
N ASP A 247 -0.80 -17.95 -4.55
CA ASP A 247 -2.07 -18.45 -4.01
C ASP A 247 -2.13 -18.41 -2.48
N GLU A 248 -0.99 -18.46 -1.79
CA GLU A 248 -0.92 -18.34 -0.34
C GLU A 248 -1.18 -16.90 0.16
N ARG A 249 -1.13 -15.89 -0.73
CA ARG A 249 -1.38 -14.49 -0.38
C ARG A 249 -2.81 -14.22 0.09
N ARG A 250 -3.77 -15.04 -0.29
CA ARG A 250 -5.17 -14.92 0.14
C ARG A 250 -5.46 -15.49 1.54
N ILE A 251 -4.53 -16.24 2.15
CA ILE A 251 -4.78 -16.94 3.43
C ILE A 251 -5.25 -15.99 4.53
N ALA A 252 -4.71 -14.76 4.62
CA ALA A 252 -5.17 -13.78 5.60
C ALA A 252 -6.63 -13.36 5.33
N PHE A 253 -6.99 -13.04 4.09
CA PHE A 253 -8.36 -12.73 3.69
C PHE A 253 -9.32 -13.86 4.06
N ASP A 254 -8.97 -15.11 3.76
CA ASP A 254 -9.84 -16.26 4.01
C ASP A 254 -10.12 -16.47 5.52
N ASN A 255 -9.19 -16.06 6.39
CA ASN A 255 -9.24 -16.36 7.84
C ASN A 255 -9.55 -15.16 8.75
N ILE A 256 -9.62 -13.93 8.24
CA ILE A 256 -10.17 -12.79 8.99
C ILE A 256 -11.68 -12.83 8.87
N THR A 257 -12.40 -13.06 9.97
CA THR A 257 -13.85 -13.32 9.94
C THR A 257 -14.69 -12.33 10.75
N LYS A 258 -14.06 -11.38 11.47
CA LYS A 258 -14.77 -10.47 12.39
C LYS A 258 -15.08 -9.08 11.81
N SER A 259 -14.71 -8.84 10.57
CA SER A 259 -14.88 -7.54 9.92
C SER A 259 -15.00 -7.70 8.40
N ASP A 260 -15.47 -6.65 7.75
CA ASP A 260 -15.53 -6.59 6.28
C ASP A 260 -14.14 -6.77 5.69
N GLN A 261 -14.02 -7.70 4.74
CA GLN A 261 -12.77 -7.99 4.05
C GLN A 261 -12.96 -7.94 2.53
N TYR A 262 -11.96 -7.45 1.84
CA TYR A 262 -11.90 -7.30 0.39
C TYR A 262 -10.62 -7.94 -0.14
N LEU A 263 -10.68 -8.59 -1.30
CA LEU A 263 -9.51 -9.17 -1.96
C LEU A 263 -9.50 -8.81 -3.43
N VAL A 264 -8.40 -8.24 -3.89
CA VAL A 264 -8.11 -7.94 -5.29
C VAL A 264 -6.92 -8.78 -5.73
N ILE A 265 -7.13 -9.64 -6.75
CA ILE A 265 -6.06 -10.44 -7.36
C ILE A 265 -5.88 -9.96 -8.78
N LEU A 266 -4.74 -9.33 -9.09
CA LEU A 266 -4.44 -8.75 -10.40
C LEU A 266 -3.73 -9.77 -11.30
N ASN A 267 -4.27 -10.00 -12.49
CA ASN A 267 -3.73 -10.95 -13.46
C ASN A 267 -2.41 -10.46 -14.06
N GLY A 268 -1.34 -11.20 -13.84
CA GLY A 268 0.01 -10.86 -14.31
C GLY A 268 0.80 -9.97 -13.36
N ALA A 269 0.18 -9.41 -12.30
CA ALA A 269 0.91 -8.63 -11.31
C ALA A 269 1.83 -9.54 -10.48
N ASP A 270 3.08 -9.11 -10.32
CA ASP A 270 4.08 -9.78 -9.51
C ASP A 270 4.34 -9.04 -8.18
N HIS A 271 5.21 -9.63 -7.35
CA HIS A 271 5.52 -9.11 -6.02
C HIS A 271 6.04 -7.67 -5.99
N GLY A 272 6.75 -7.23 -7.01
CA GLY A 272 7.42 -5.93 -7.01
C GLY A 272 6.49 -4.75 -7.31
N VAL A 273 5.36 -4.98 -7.98
CA VAL A 273 4.48 -3.89 -8.44
C VAL A 273 3.87 -3.11 -7.27
N PHE A 274 3.45 -3.81 -6.21
CA PHE A 274 2.78 -3.19 -5.06
C PHE A 274 3.73 -2.36 -4.18
N GLY A 275 5.03 -2.71 -4.18
CA GLY A 275 6.05 -1.93 -3.48
C GLY A 275 6.50 -0.67 -4.22
N GLY A 276 5.98 -0.42 -5.43
CA GLY A 276 6.44 0.67 -6.28
C GLY A 276 7.87 0.43 -6.74
N ARG A 277 8.07 -0.56 -7.64
CA ARG A 277 9.41 -0.88 -8.11
C ARG A 277 10.08 0.33 -8.76
N LYS A 278 11.39 0.46 -8.57
CA LYS A 278 12.16 1.59 -9.11
C LYS A 278 12.02 1.68 -10.63
N ARG A 279 12.00 2.89 -11.18
CA ARG A 279 11.81 3.19 -12.61
C ARG A 279 12.66 2.33 -13.56
N MET A 280 13.91 2.03 -13.18
CA MET A 280 14.81 1.15 -13.97
C MET A 280 14.34 -0.31 -14.07
N MET A 281 13.43 -0.75 -13.18
CA MET A 281 12.92 -2.11 -13.12
C MET A 281 11.41 -2.15 -13.40
N ALA A 282 10.79 -1.00 -13.69
CA ALA A 282 9.37 -0.89 -13.98
C ALA A 282 9.02 -1.64 -15.27
N LYS A 283 7.88 -2.31 -15.27
CA LYS A 283 7.31 -2.97 -16.44
C LYS A 283 6.20 -2.08 -17.00
N PRO A 284 5.92 -2.16 -18.31
CA PRO A 284 4.87 -1.35 -18.94
C PRO A 284 3.48 -1.51 -18.30
N GLU A 285 3.18 -2.70 -17.78
CA GLU A 285 1.90 -3.01 -17.12
C GLU A 285 1.82 -2.56 -15.67
N ASP A 286 2.94 -2.19 -15.01
CA ASP A 286 2.96 -1.82 -13.60
C ASP A 286 2.05 -0.62 -13.29
N GLU A 287 2.05 0.38 -14.16
CA GLU A 287 1.28 1.62 -13.99
C GLU A 287 -0.22 1.34 -13.84
N ARG A 288 -0.77 0.49 -14.68
CA ARG A 288 -2.19 0.12 -14.64
C ARG A 288 -2.57 -0.71 -13.39
N PHE A 289 -1.65 -1.56 -12.87
CA PHE A 289 -1.87 -2.28 -11.62
C PHE A 289 -1.80 -1.34 -10.42
N GLN A 290 -0.91 -0.35 -10.48
CA GLN A 290 -0.81 0.69 -9.47
C GLN A 290 -2.06 1.58 -9.46
N GLU A 291 -2.56 2.00 -10.63
CA GLU A 291 -3.82 2.76 -10.76
C GLU A 291 -5.02 2.03 -10.13
N VAL A 292 -5.16 0.72 -10.37
CA VAL A 292 -6.20 -0.09 -9.71
C VAL A 292 -6.01 -0.11 -8.20
N THR A 293 -4.78 -0.26 -7.74
CA THR A 293 -4.46 -0.28 -6.30
C THR A 293 -4.76 1.07 -5.64
N GLU A 294 -4.38 2.18 -6.26
CA GLU A 294 -4.66 3.55 -5.83
C GLU A 294 -6.15 3.79 -5.66
N ARG A 295 -6.91 3.56 -6.73
CA ARG A 295 -8.34 3.86 -6.77
C ARG A 295 -9.14 3.01 -5.80
N VAL A 296 -8.91 1.70 -5.78
CA VAL A 296 -9.68 0.78 -4.92
C VAL A 296 -9.29 0.95 -3.45
N SER A 297 -8.00 1.16 -3.15
CA SER A 297 -7.56 1.42 -1.77
C SER A 297 -8.09 2.74 -1.24
N THR A 298 -8.17 3.78 -2.06
CA THR A 298 -8.71 5.08 -1.65
C THR A 298 -10.22 5.02 -1.41
N ALA A 299 -10.98 4.34 -2.29
CA ALA A 299 -12.40 4.09 -2.03
C ALA A 299 -12.63 3.29 -0.75
N PHE A 300 -11.75 2.33 -0.43
CA PHE A 300 -11.79 1.61 0.83
C PHE A 300 -11.51 2.53 2.03
N LEU A 301 -10.52 3.40 1.95
CA LEU A 301 -10.23 4.39 3.00
C LEU A 301 -11.39 5.36 3.21
N ASP A 302 -11.98 5.89 2.13
CA ASP A 302 -13.15 6.76 2.20
C ASP A 302 -14.33 6.05 2.90
N ALA A 303 -14.57 4.78 2.55
CA ALA A 303 -15.65 3.99 3.13
C ALA A 303 -15.50 3.74 4.63
N TYR A 304 -14.27 3.48 5.12
CA TYR A 304 -14.05 3.00 6.48
C TYR A 304 -13.40 4.01 7.43
N LEU A 305 -12.67 5.00 6.94
CA LEU A 305 -12.17 6.10 7.76
C LEU A 305 -13.13 7.29 7.76
N LYS A 306 -13.57 7.73 6.57
CA LYS A 306 -14.48 8.89 6.45
C LYS A 306 -15.96 8.51 6.55
N ASN A 307 -16.31 7.23 6.68
CA ASN A 307 -17.68 6.70 6.68
C ASN A 307 -18.51 7.13 5.45
N ASP A 308 -17.86 7.29 4.29
CA ASP A 308 -18.52 7.70 3.05
C ASP A 308 -19.42 6.57 2.51
N ALA A 309 -20.74 6.82 2.53
CA ALA A 309 -21.73 5.87 2.05
C ALA A 309 -21.61 5.59 0.54
N LYS A 310 -21.22 6.60 -0.27
CA LYS A 310 -21.02 6.45 -1.71
C LYS A 310 -19.81 5.59 -2.02
N ALA A 311 -18.74 5.74 -1.24
CA ALA A 311 -17.57 4.88 -1.35
C ALA A 311 -17.89 3.43 -0.97
N LYS A 312 -18.69 3.20 0.08
CA LYS A 312 -19.21 1.86 0.44
C LYS A 312 -20.05 1.24 -0.68
N GLU A 313 -20.94 2.02 -1.27
CA GLU A 313 -21.74 1.60 -2.41
C GLU A 313 -20.88 1.29 -3.64
N TRP A 314 -19.90 2.14 -3.94
CA TRP A 314 -18.98 1.91 -5.04
C TRP A 314 -18.18 0.62 -4.88
N LEU A 315 -17.67 0.34 -3.67
CA LEU A 315 -16.96 -0.92 -3.35
C LEU A 315 -17.87 -2.15 -3.53
N ALA A 316 -19.17 -2.03 -3.22
CA ALA A 316 -20.10 -3.13 -3.32
C ALA A 316 -20.60 -3.37 -4.76
N GLN A 317 -20.84 -2.33 -5.53
CA GLN A 317 -21.54 -2.42 -6.83
C GLN A 317 -20.63 -2.19 -8.04
N SER A 318 -19.72 -1.21 -7.96
CA SER A 318 -18.92 -0.76 -9.10
C SER A 318 -17.51 -1.35 -9.14
N ALA A 319 -16.88 -1.53 -7.98
CA ALA A 319 -15.51 -2.06 -7.91
C ALA A 319 -15.36 -3.44 -8.58
N PRO A 320 -16.31 -4.39 -8.47
CA PRO A 320 -16.20 -5.66 -9.19
C PRO A 320 -16.07 -5.50 -10.71
N SER A 321 -16.89 -4.61 -11.30
CA SER A 321 -16.84 -4.34 -12.75
C SER A 321 -15.60 -3.55 -13.15
N TYR A 322 -15.14 -2.63 -12.29
CA TYR A 322 -13.92 -1.87 -12.50
C TYR A 322 -12.66 -2.75 -12.48
N VAL A 323 -12.57 -3.71 -11.54
CA VAL A 323 -11.42 -4.61 -11.41
C VAL A 323 -11.43 -5.73 -12.43
N LYS A 324 -12.60 -6.16 -12.92
CA LYS A 324 -12.76 -7.30 -13.83
C LYS A 324 -11.81 -7.34 -15.05
N PRO A 325 -11.50 -6.23 -15.74
CA PRO A 325 -10.52 -6.25 -16.84
C PRO A 325 -9.09 -6.56 -16.40
N PHE A 326 -8.78 -6.40 -15.13
CA PHE A 326 -7.42 -6.53 -14.57
C PHE A 326 -7.26 -7.76 -13.68
N GLY A 327 -8.36 -8.36 -13.20
CA GLY A 327 -8.28 -9.47 -12.26
C GLY A 327 -9.61 -9.83 -11.63
N THR A 328 -9.57 -10.28 -10.38
CA THR A 328 -10.74 -10.66 -9.58
C THR A 328 -10.90 -9.76 -8.37
N TYR A 329 -12.15 -9.60 -7.94
CA TYR A 329 -12.55 -8.86 -6.76
C TYR A 329 -13.49 -9.70 -5.92
N GLU A 330 -13.11 -9.95 -4.69
CA GLU A 330 -13.89 -10.75 -3.73
C GLU A 330 -14.19 -9.91 -2.48
N THR A 331 -15.36 -10.16 -1.87
CA THR A 331 -15.74 -9.51 -0.62
C THR A 331 -16.24 -10.53 0.39
N LYS A 332 -16.03 -10.24 1.65
CA LYS A 332 -16.51 -11.07 2.75
C LYS A 332 -17.01 -10.20 3.89
N LYS A 333 -18.22 -10.52 4.36
CA LYS A 333 -18.82 -9.90 5.55
C LYS A 333 -18.45 -10.65 6.83
N PRO A 334 -18.50 -10.01 8.01
CA PRO A 334 -18.29 -10.70 9.28
C PRO A 334 -19.24 -11.87 9.43
N ARG A 335 -18.75 -12.94 10.07
CA ARG A 335 -19.52 -14.13 10.44
C ARG A 335 -19.85 -14.13 11.92
#